data_17c7029f30c383845a0568a5328af33e
#
_entry.id   17c7029f30c383845a0568a5328af33e
#
_cell.length_a   1.000
_cell.length_b   1.000
_cell.length_c   1.000
_cell.angle_alpha   90.00
_cell.angle_beta   90.00
_cell.angle_gamma   90.00
#
_symmetry.space_group_name_H-M   'P 1'
#
loop_
_entity.id
_entity.type
_entity.pdbx_description
1 polymer ?
#
loop_
_entity_poly.entity_id
_entity_poly.type
_entity_poly.pdbx_seq_one_letter_code
_entity_poly.pdbx_strand_id
1 'polypeptide(L)'
;MTEQDAQELHEYKVLIDRYIDAGDGQRIEIAAEIERRFSVETTILVLDISGFTRLTSKFGIVHYLSMIRRMQLLTTSIITDHQGEIIKFEADNLFAHFPDVDAAIGFSLDVLQRFRSMNVSTNDHSDIHASIGIASGSVLVLEHRDAWGSTMNLASKLGEDLAEKDEVLVHEDAFSASRKKSFYATERLELMASGISIPARKIRG
;
A
#
# COMPACT_ATOMS: atom_id res chain seq x y z
N MET A 1 6.20 12.46 16.87
CA MET A 1 5.53 13.66 16.34
C MET A 1 6.47 14.82 16.59
N THR A 2 7.00 15.39 15.53
CA THR A 2 7.82 16.60 15.63
C THR A 2 6.89 17.82 15.81
N GLU A 3 7.43 18.98 16.21
CA GLU A 3 6.66 20.22 16.25
C GLU A 3 6.12 20.58 14.86
N GLN A 4 6.86 20.25 13.82
CA GLN A 4 6.49 20.49 12.42
C GLN A 4 5.29 19.63 12.00
N ASP A 5 5.28 18.34 12.38
CA ASP A 5 4.14 17.45 12.08
C ASP A 5 2.84 17.92 12.76
N ALA A 6 2.96 18.39 14.02
CA ALA A 6 1.81 18.90 14.76
C ALA A 6 1.26 20.21 14.16
N GLN A 7 2.12 21.05 13.64
CA GLN A 7 1.73 22.29 12.97
C GLN A 7 1.05 21.99 11.63
N GLU A 8 1.60 21.07 10.83
CA GLU A 8 1.03 20.66 9.55
C GLU A 8 -0.39 20.08 9.70
N LEU A 9 -0.57 19.19 10.68
CA LEU A 9 -1.90 18.66 11.01
C LEU A 9 -2.87 19.74 11.44
N HIS A 10 -2.41 20.70 12.25
CA HIS A 10 -3.24 21.81 12.66
C HIS A 10 -3.72 22.66 11.47
N GLU A 11 -2.81 22.99 10.57
CA GLU A 11 -3.11 23.76 9.36
C GLU A 11 -4.08 23.02 8.43
N TYR A 12 -3.89 21.71 8.27
CA TYR A 12 -4.82 20.87 7.52
C TYR A 12 -6.22 20.89 8.14
N LYS A 13 -6.35 20.70 9.47
CA LYS A 13 -7.64 20.74 10.16
C LYS A 13 -8.35 22.08 9.99
N VAL A 14 -7.62 23.18 10.11
CA VAL A 14 -8.18 24.53 9.89
C VAL A 14 -8.71 24.68 8.46
N LEU A 15 -8.03 24.14 7.47
CA LEU A 15 -8.50 24.19 6.08
C LEU A 15 -9.75 23.31 5.87
N ILE A 16 -9.79 22.12 6.46
CA ILE A 16 -10.97 21.25 6.39
C ILE A 16 -12.17 21.88 7.10
N ASP A 17 -12.00 22.49 8.28
CA ASP A 17 -13.08 23.19 8.98
C ASP A 17 -13.62 24.35 8.13
N ARG A 18 -12.73 25.14 7.52
CA ARG A 18 -13.13 26.19 6.57
C ARG A 18 -13.88 25.64 5.36
N TYR A 19 -13.46 24.47 4.83
CA TYR A 19 -14.14 23.82 3.72
C TYR A 19 -15.57 23.38 4.07
N ILE A 20 -15.77 22.88 5.30
CA ILE A 20 -17.10 22.48 5.81
C ILE A 20 -18.08 23.66 5.81
N ASP A 21 -17.63 24.83 6.26
CA ASP A 21 -18.46 26.02 6.42
C ASP A 21 -18.57 26.87 5.14
N ALA A 22 -17.78 26.57 4.10
CA ALA A 22 -17.69 27.36 2.88
C ALA A 22 -18.87 27.13 1.91
N GLY A 23 -19.21 28.13 1.12
CA GLY A 23 -20.08 28.01 -0.05
C GLY A 23 -19.33 27.42 -1.26
N ASP A 24 -20.07 26.97 -2.29
CA ASP A 24 -19.54 26.16 -3.40
C ASP A 24 -18.29 26.77 -4.08
N GLY A 25 -18.28 28.09 -4.35
CA GLY A 25 -17.12 28.74 -4.97
C GLY A 25 -15.86 28.71 -4.08
N GLN A 26 -16.03 28.96 -2.78
CA GLN A 26 -14.94 28.93 -1.82
C GLN A 26 -14.41 27.51 -1.58
N ARG A 27 -15.28 26.49 -1.63
CA ARG A 27 -14.87 25.07 -1.53
C ARG A 27 -13.88 24.67 -2.58
N ILE A 28 -14.06 25.13 -3.81
CA ILE A 28 -13.14 24.84 -4.92
C ILE A 28 -11.74 25.40 -4.62
N GLU A 29 -11.67 26.65 -4.12
CA GLU A 29 -10.40 27.29 -3.79
C GLU A 29 -9.70 26.62 -2.62
N ILE A 30 -10.45 26.27 -1.56
CA ILE A 30 -9.91 25.59 -0.37
C ILE A 30 -9.43 24.18 -0.72
N ALA A 31 -10.21 23.43 -1.52
CA ALA A 31 -9.79 22.11 -1.99
C ALA A 31 -8.46 22.17 -2.78
N ALA A 32 -8.35 23.12 -3.71
CA ALA A 32 -7.12 23.32 -4.48
C ALA A 32 -5.94 23.75 -3.57
N GLU A 33 -6.19 24.50 -2.52
CA GLU A 33 -5.17 24.85 -1.52
C GLU A 33 -4.70 23.61 -0.74
N ILE A 34 -5.63 22.76 -0.29
CA ILE A 34 -5.31 21.51 0.42
C ILE A 34 -4.50 20.59 -0.48
N GLU A 35 -4.94 20.33 -1.71
CA GLU A 35 -4.24 19.50 -2.66
C GLU A 35 -2.83 20.02 -2.93
N ARG A 36 -2.67 21.31 -3.20
CA ARG A 36 -1.36 21.92 -3.49
C ARG A 36 -0.38 21.81 -2.32
N ARG A 37 -0.88 21.83 -1.07
CA ARG A 37 -0.03 21.87 0.14
C ARG A 37 0.33 20.51 0.67
N PHE A 38 -0.59 19.56 0.59
CA PHE A 38 -0.50 18.27 1.27
C PHE A 38 -0.44 17.07 0.32
N SER A 39 -0.58 17.27 -1.01
CA SER A 39 -0.43 16.17 -1.95
C SER A 39 1.01 15.97 -2.38
N VAL A 40 1.39 14.70 -2.49
CA VAL A 40 2.67 14.27 -3.06
C VAL A 40 2.42 13.24 -4.15
N GLU A 41 3.21 13.31 -5.23
CA GLU A 41 3.25 12.26 -6.25
C GLU A 41 4.15 11.13 -5.76
N THR A 42 3.59 9.95 -5.60
CA THR A 42 4.31 8.80 -5.06
C THR A 42 3.74 7.48 -5.57
N THR A 43 4.44 6.39 -5.29
CA THR A 43 3.93 5.03 -5.52
C THR A 43 3.53 4.41 -4.20
N ILE A 44 2.27 4.04 -4.06
CA ILE A 44 1.71 3.36 -2.91
C ILE A 44 1.76 1.86 -3.11
N LEU A 45 2.14 1.16 -2.06
CA LEU A 45 2.08 -0.29 -1.94
C LEU A 45 1.22 -0.66 -0.72
N VAL A 46 0.29 -1.58 -0.95
CA VAL A 46 -0.50 -2.22 0.11
C VAL A 46 -0.22 -3.71 0.06
N LEU A 47 0.22 -4.26 1.20
CA LEU A 47 0.45 -5.69 1.39
C LEU A 47 -0.52 -6.20 2.45
N ASP A 48 -1.25 -7.26 2.14
CA ASP A 48 -2.18 -7.95 3.03
C ASP A 48 -1.75 -9.40 3.27
N ILE A 49 -1.82 -9.87 4.54
CA ILE A 49 -1.51 -11.27 4.87
C ILE A 49 -2.74 -12.14 4.61
N SER A 50 -2.57 -13.12 3.76
CA SER A 50 -3.65 -14.05 3.40
C SER A 50 -3.97 -15.07 4.50
N GLY A 51 -5.26 -15.31 4.73
CA GLY A 51 -5.72 -16.47 5.51
C GLY A 51 -6.14 -16.21 6.95
N PHE A 52 -6.40 -14.94 7.35
CA PHE A 52 -6.80 -14.54 8.69
C PHE A 52 -7.90 -15.46 9.30
N THR A 53 -9.05 -15.55 8.66
CA THR A 53 -10.20 -16.30 9.19
C THR A 53 -9.88 -17.78 9.44
N ARG A 54 -9.18 -18.42 8.52
CA ARG A 54 -8.80 -19.82 8.61
C ARG A 54 -7.79 -20.08 9.71
N LEU A 55 -6.77 -19.25 9.81
CA LEU A 55 -5.67 -19.42 10.76
C LEU A 55 -6.12 -19.10 12.20
N THR A 56 -6.86 -18.01 12.38
CA THR A 56 -7.40 -17.65 13.71
C THR A 56 -8.40 -18.65 14.24
N SER A 57 -9.28 -19.16 13.38
CA SER A 57 -10.25 -20.21 13.77
C SER A 57 -9.57 -21.52 14.19
N LYS A 58 -8.45 -21.86 13.54
CA LYS A 58 -7.76 -23.15 13.79
C LYS A 58 -6.72 -23.09 14.90
N PHE A 59 -5.97 -21.98 15.00
CA PHE A 59 -4.81 -21.86 15.88
C PHE A 59 -4.92 -20.74 16.91
N GLY A 60 -5.99 -19.95 16.86
CA GLY A 60 -6.25 -18.84 17.76
C GLY A 60 -5.56 -17.53 17.35
N ILE A 61 -6.03 -16.45 17.96
CA ILE A 61 -5.61 -15.09 17.60
C ILE A 61 -4.12 -14.83 17.90
N VAL A 62 -3.58 -15.38 18.98
CA VAL A 62 -2.17 -15.15 19.36
C VAL A 62 -1.21 -15.70 18.31
N HIS A 63 -1.55 -16.85 17.71
CA HIS A 63 -0.78 -17.41 16.61
C HIS A 63 -0.76 -16.46 15.41
N TYR A 64 -1.91 -15.94 15.02
CA TYR A 64 -1.99 -15.00 13.90
C TYR A 64 -1.25 -13.67 14.18
N LEU A 65 -1.37 -13.14 15.39
CA LEU A 65 -0.59 -11.94 15.82
C LEU A 65 0.92 -12.18 15.73
N SER A 66 1.39 -13.40 15.97
CA SER A 66 2.82 -13.73 15.79
C SER A 66 3.24 -13.70 14.33
N MET A 67 2.37 -14.07 13.41
CA MET A 67 2.62 -13.99 11.96
C MET A 67 2.65 -12.53 11.49
N ILE A 68 1.70 -11.70 11.94
CA ILE A 68 1.71 -10.25 11.70
C ILE A 68 3.04 -9.65 12.18
N ARG A 69 3.47 -10.00 13.41
CA ARG A 69 4.73 -9.48 13.95
C ARG A 69 5.94 -9.89 13.13
N ARG A 70 5.99 -11.11 12.63
CA ARG A 70 7.06 -11.58 11.75
C ARG A 70 7.07 -10.82 10.42
N MET A 71 5.90 -10.59 9.82
CA MET A 71 5.76 -9.75 8.63
C MET A 71 6.29 -8.32 8.89
N GLN A 72 5.88 -7.69 9.99
CA GLN A 72 6.33 -6.34 10.35
C GLN A 72 7.86 -6.27 10.49
N LEU A 73 8.47 -7.22 11.20
CA LEU A 73 9.92 -7.25 11.41
C LEU A 73 10.67 -7.42 10.09
N LEU A 74 10.21 -8.33 9.23
CA LEU A 74 10.83 -8.58 7.95
C LEU A 74 10.71 -7.37 7.02
N THR A 75 9.51 -6.85 6.84
CA THR A 75 9.27 -5.70 5.93
C THR A 75 10.01 -4.45 6.39
N THR A 76 10.02 -4.16 7.71
CA THR A 76 10.77 -3.03 8.27
C THR A 76 12.28 -3.17 8.03
N SER A 77 12.82 -4.39 8.04
CA SER A 77 14.25 -4.61 7.86
C SER A 77 14.77 -4.39 6.43
N ILE A 78 13.88 -4.44 5.44
CA ILE A 78 14.27 -4.42 4.02
C ILE A 78 13.70 -3.23 3.24
N ILE A 79 12.72 -2.51 3.77
CA ILE A 79 12.03 -1.46 3.01
C ILE A 79 12.97 -0.33 2.57
N THR A 80 13.95 0.02 3.40
CA THR A 80 14.94 1.07 3.11
C THR A 80 15.91 0.66 2.01
N ASP A 81 16.17 -0.63 1.81
CA ASP A 81 17.01 -1.13 0.71
C ASP A 81 16.37 -0.83 -0.65
N HIS A 82 15.04 -0.67 -0.65
CA HIS A 82 14.23 -0.29 -1.81
C HIS A 82 13.79 1.19 -1.78
N GLN A 83 14.41 2.03 -0.94
CA GLN A 83 14.10 3.45 -0.79
C GLN A 83 12.63 3.73 -0.43
N GLY A 84 11.96 2.76 0.20
CA GLY A 84 10.59 2.89 0.65
C GLY A 84 10.49 3.36 2.09
N GLU A 85 9.33 3.89 2.44
CA GLU A 85 8.98 4.27 3.80
C GLU A 85 7.63 3.68 4.20
N ILE A 86 7.53 3.23 5.45
CA ILE A 86 6.29 2.70 5.99
C ILE A 86 5.39 3.86 6.39
N ILE A 87 4.18 3.91 5.83
CA ILE A 87 3.15 4.85 6.26
C ILE A 87 2.56 4.35 7.58
N LYS A 88 2.03 3.11 7.58
CA LYS A 88 1.46 2.48 8.77
C LYS A 88 1.37 0.96 8.63
N PHE A 89 1.25 0.30 9.78
CA PHE A 89 0.68 -1.04 9.88
C PHE A 89 -0.73 -0.94 10.45
N GLU A 90 -1.70 -1.56 9.80
CA GLU A 90 -3.08 -1.61 10.27
C GLU A 90 -3.61 -3.03 10.16
N ALA A 91 -3.97 -3.63 11.29
CA ALA A 91 -4.27 -5.05 11.39
C ALA A 91 -3.15 -5.92 10.77
N ASP A 92 -3.44 -6.66 9.71
CA ASP A 92 -2.53 -7.51 8.95
C ASP A 92 -1.98 -6.84 7.69
N ASN A 93 -2.28 -5.56 7.49
CA ASN A 93 -1.83 -4.80 6.33
C ASN A 93 -0.56 -3.98 6.62
N LEU A 94 0.30 -3.88 5.60
CA LEU A 94 1.35 -2.88 5.50
C LEU A 94 0.95 -1.86 4.42
N PHE A 95 0.96 -0.58 4.79
CA PHE A 95 0.87 0.54 3.86
C PHE A 95 2.23 1.22 3.77
N ALA A 96 2.75 1.34 2.57
CA ALA A 96 4.06 1.93 2.32
C ALA A 96 4.06 2.79 1.07
N HIS A 97 5.00 3.71 0.98
CA HIS A 97 5.24 4.48 -0.24
C HIS A 97 6.67 4.34 -0.73
N PHE A 98 6.86 4.53 -2.02
CA PHE A 98 8.12 4.38 -2.73
C PHE A 98 8.33 5.53 -3.73
N PRO A 99 9.59 5.86 -4.06
CA PRO A 99 9.89 6.94 -5.00
C PRO A 99 9.40 6.65 -6.42
N ASP A 100 9.32 5.38 -6.80
CA ASP A 100 8.79 4.94 -8.10
C ASP A 100 8.27 3.50 -8.06
N VAL A 101 7.61 3.09 -9.13
CA VAL A 101 7.01 1.76 -9.28
C VAL A 101 8.07 0.64 -9.31
N ASP A 102 9.25 0.89 -9.82
CA ASP A 102 10.33 -0.12 -9.90
C ASP A 102 10.86 -0.47 -8.50
N ALA A 103 10.95 0.53 -7.61
CA ALA A 103 11.31 0.34 -6.21
C ALA A 103 10.24 -0.50 -5.47
N ALA A 104 8.96 -0.18 -5.67
CA ALA A 104 7.84 -0.92 -5.10
C ALA A 104 7.76 -2.38 -5.59
N ILE A 105 7.94 -2.60 -6.91
CA ILE A 105 8.01 -3.97 -7.46
C ILE A 105 9.20 -4.74 -6.90
N GLY A 106 10.38 -4.11 -6.85
CA GLY A 106 11.59 -4.72 -6.28
C GLY A 106 11.39 -5.17 -4.83
N PHE A 107 10.82 -4.30 -3.99
CA PHE A 107 10.45 -4.62 -2.62
C PHE A 107 9.47 -5.80 -2.56
N SER A 108 8.41 -5.78 -3.37
CA SER A 108 7.39 -6.84 -3.41
C SER A 108 7.99 -8.21 -3.70
N LEU A 109 8.85 -8.29 -4.70
CA LEU A 109 9.50 -9.55 -5.10
C LEU A 109 10.45 -10.06 -4.00
N ASP A 110 11.23 -9.17 -3.37
CA ASP A 110 12.14 -9.53 -2.26
C ASP A 110 11.34 -10.01 -1.04
N VAL A 111 10.27 -9.31 -0.65
CA VAL A 111 9.38 -9.74 0.45
C VAL A 111 8.81 -11.12 0.21
N LEU A 112 8.21 -11.37 -0.95
CA LEU A 112 7.62 -12.67 -1.28
C LEU A 112 8.68 -13.77 -1.33
N GLN A 113 9.87 -13.49 -1.85
CA GLN A 113 10.98 -14.44 -1.84
C GLN A 113 11.41 -14.80 -0.41
N ARG A 114 11.50 -13.82 0.49
CA ARG A 114 11.84 -14.03 1.90
C ARG A 114 10.77 -14.81 2.63
N PHE A 115 9.49 -14.53 2.40
CA PHE A 115 8.40 -15.33 2.95
C PHE A 115 8.49 -16.78 2.48
N ARG A 116 8.68 -17.04 1.19
CA ARG A 116 8.89 -18.40 0.66
C ARG A 116 10.07 -19.11 1.33
N SER A 117 11.19 -18.41 1.52
CA SER A 117 12.39 -18.98 2.17
C SER A 117 12.14 -19.28 3.66
N MET A 118 11.38 -18.43 4.36
CA MET A 118 10.98 -18.67 5.75
C MET A 118 10.01 -19.85 5.87
N ASN A 119 9.06 -19.96 4.95
CA ASN A 119 8.05 -21.01 4.92
C ASN A 119 8.66 -22.41 4.74
N VAL A 120 9.80 -22.53 4.07
CA VAL A 120 10.56 -23.81 4.00
C VAL A 120 11.01 -24.30 5.38
N SER A 121 11.25 -23.39 6.32
CA SER A 121 11.75 -23.71 7.67
C SER A 121 10.62 -23.81 8.70
N THR A 122 9.40 -23.44 8.33
CA THR A 122 8.21 -23.49 9.19
C THR A 122 7.31 -24.67 8.81
N ASN A 123 6.30 -24.94 9.61
CA ASN A 123 5.23 -25.84 9.21
C ASN A 123 4.13 -25.02 8.52
N ASP A 124 3.29 -25.68 7.72
CA ASP A 124 2.18 -25.08 6.96
C ASP A 124 1.28 -24.12 7.76
N HIS A 125 1.33 -24.19 9.08
CA HIS A 125 0.50 -23.38 9.99
C HIS A 125 1.10 -22.01 10.30
N SER A 126 2.40 -21.88 10.10
CA SER A 126 3.17 -20.65 10.37
C SER A 126 3.66 -19.99 9.08
N ASP A 127 3.27 -20.51 7.93
CA ASP A 127 3.62 -19.96 6.63
C ASP A 127 2.94 -18.62 6.40
N ILE A 128 3.74 -17.63 6.02
CA ILE A 128 3.25 -16.30 5.68
C ILE A 128 3.11 -16.20 4.16
N HIS A 129 1.91 -15.83 3.75
CA HIS A 129 1.58 -15.53 2.37
C HIS A 129 0.95 -14.15 2.30
N ALA A 130 1.27 -13.41 1.25
CA ALA A 130 0.76 -12.06 1.09
C ALA A 130 0.26 -11.81 -0.32
N SER A 131 -0.74 -10.95 -0.42
CA SER A 131 -1.17 -10.30 -1.64
C SER A 131 -0.71 -8.84 -1.64
N ILE A 132 -0.30 -8.32 -2.80
CA ILE A 132 0.29 -7.00 -2.90
C ILE A 132 -0.34 -6.21 -4.05
N GLY A 133 -0.79 -4.99 -3.74
CA GLY A 133 -1.30 -4.02 -4.69
C GLY A 133 -0.41 -2.78 -4.78
N ILE A 134 -0.16 -2.31 -6.01
CA ILE A 134 0.68 -1.14 -6.28
C ILE A 134 -0.03 -0.17 -7.22
N ALA A 135 -0.07 1.11 -6.85
CA ALA A 135 -0.56 2.19 -7.68
C ALA A 135 0.29 3.44 -7.52
N SER A 136 0.42 4.26 -8.56
CA SER A 136 1.16 5.53 -8.53
C SER A 136 0.26 6.70 -8.85
N GLY A 137 0.50 7.83 -8.22
CA GLY A 137 -0.23 9.08 -8.44
C GLY A 137 -0.22 9.98 -7.22
N SER A 138 -1.11 10.97 -7.25
CA SER A 138 -1.25 11.94 -6.16
C SER A 138 -1.90 11.32 -4.93
N VAL A 139 -1.34 11.62 -3.77
CA VAL A 139 -1.80 11.16 -2.45
C VAL A 139 -1.68 12.31 -1.47
N LEU A 140 -2.72 12.55 -0.68
CA LEU A 140 -2.66 13.42 0.49
C LEU A 140 -1.97 12.67 1.62
N VAL A 141 -0.80 13.14 2.06
CA VAL A 141 -0.05 12.53 3.18
C VAL A 141 -0.06 13.51 4.34
N LEU A 142 -0.47 13.02 5.51
CA LEU A 142 -0.47 13.79 6.76
C LEU A 142 0.31 13.07 7.84
N GLU A 143 1.20 13.79 8.50
CA GLU A 143 2.00 13.31 9.64
C GLU A 143 2.87 12.06 9.36
N HIS A 144 3.11 11.70 8.09
CA HIS A 144 3.77 10.42 7.73
C HIS A 144 3.10 9.18 8.39
N ARG A 145 1.80 9.29 8.74
CA ARG A 145 1.05 8.24 9.46
C ARG A 145 -0.22 7.82 8.75
N ASP A 146 -0.71 8.64 7.86
CA ASP A 146 -1.89 8.31 7.07
C ASP A 146 -1.82 8.93 5.68
N ALA A 147 -2.49 8.31 4.73
CA ALA A 147 -2.51 8.74 3.35
C ALA A 147 -3.90 8.53 2.75
N TRP A 148 -4.39 9.53 2.04
CA TRP A 148 -5.72 9.49 1.41
C TRP A 148 -5.63 9.85 -0.06
N GLY A 149 -6.55 9.32 -0.83
CA GLY A 149 -6.71 9.63 -2.23
C GLY A 149 -7.07 8.41 -3.08
N SER A 150 -7.37 8.67 -4.34
CA SER A 150 -7.71 7.61 -5.30
C SER A 150 -6.59 6.59 -5.48
N THR A 151 -5.34 7.02 -5.44
CA THR A 151 -4.15 6.18 -5.53
C THR A 151 -4.05 5.19 -4.38
N MET A 152 -4.27 5.65 -3.13
CA MET A 152 -4.31 4.78 -1.95
C MET A 152 -5.43 3.76 -2.06
N ASN A 153 -6.66 4.21 -2.38
CA ASN A 153 -7.81 3.32 -2.54
C ASN A 153 -7.60 2.28 -3.66
N LEU A 154 -6.91 2.67 -4.73
CA LEU A 154 -6.60 1.78 -5.85
C LEU A 154 -5.57 0.71 -5.45
N ALA A 155 -4.51 1.08 -4.74
CA ALA A 155 -3.52 0.14 -4.22
C ALA A 155 -4.15 -0.85 -3.22
N SER A 156 -5.02 -0.36 -2.30
CA SER A 156 -5.78 -1.22 -1.39
C SER A 156 -6.67 -2.20 -2.13
N LYS A 157 -7.46 -1.74 -3.11
CA LYS A 157 -8.31 -2.64 -3.91
C LYS A 157 -7.51 -3.72 -4.64
N LEU A 158 -6.36 -3.37 -5.18
CA LEU A 158 -5.49 -4.34 -5.84
C LEU A 158 -4.91 -5.35 -4.86
N GLY A 159 -4.44 -4.92 -3.68
CA GLY A 159 -3.78 -5.77 -2.69
C GLY A 159 -4.74 -6.59 -1.84
N GLU A 160 -5.81 -5.97 -1.34
CA GLU A 160 -6.72 -6.60 -0.38
C GLU A 160 -7.86 -7.37 -1.05
N ASP A 161 -8.43 -6.81 -2.17
CA ASP A 161 -9.65 -7.36 -2.76
C ASP A 161 -9.39 -8.25 -3.99
N LEU A 162 -8.34 -7.99 -4.77
CA LEU A 162 -8.17 -8.52 -6.11
C LEU A 162 -6.95 -9.44 -6.27
N ALA A 163 -5.84 -9.16 -5.59
CA ALA A 163 -4.66 -10.00 -5.67
C ALA A 163 -4.89 -11.33 -4.94
N GLU A 164 -4.44 -12.41 -5.57
CA GLU A 164 -4.44 -13.73 -4.95
C GLU A 164 -3.21 -13.91 -4.05
N LYS A 165 -3.19 -15.01 -3.31
CA LYS A 165 -2.07 -15.43 -2.47
C LYS A 165 -0.74 -15.42 -3.24
N ASP A 166 0.26 -14.74 -2.68
CA ASP A 166 1.62 -14.58 -3.25
C ASP A 166 1.65 -13.88 -4.62
N GLU A 167 0.67 -13.03 -4.87
CA GLU A 167 0.52 -12.26 -6.10
C GLU A 167 0.86 -10.78 -5.90
N VAL A 168 1.46 -10.18 -6.93
CA VAL A 168 1.71 -8.74 -7.02
C VAL A 168 0.92 -8.17 -8.19
N LEU A 169 -0.04 -7.29 -7.91
CA LEU A 169 -0.80 -6.54 -8.90
C LEU A 169 -0.35 -5.08 -8.94
N VAL A 170 -0.03 -4.60 -10.12
CA VAL A 170 0.37 -3.22 -10.37
C VAL A 170 -0.65 -2.58 -11.30
N HIS A 171 -1.19 -1.42 -10.92
CA HIS A 171 -2.08 -0.66 -11.81
C HIS A 171 -1.39 -0.34 -13.14
N GLU A 172 -2.11 -0.41 -14.26
CA GLU A 172 -1.54 -0.27 -15.62
C GLU A 172 -0.79 1.06 -15.80
N ASP A 173 -1.33 2.18 -15.28
CA ASP A 173 -0.67 3.49 -15.39
C ASP A 173 0.66 3.53 -14.62
N ALA A 174 0.69 2.96 -13.41
CA ALA A 174 1.92 2.83 -12.63
C ALA A 174 2.94 1.95 -13.36
N PHE A 175 2.51 0.80 -13.88
CA PHE A 175 3.40 -0.08 -14.64
C PHE A 175 3.93 0.56 -15.91
N SER A 176 3.10 1.37 -16.61
CA SER A 176 3.51 2.09 -17.81
C SER A 176 4.62 3.09 -17.57
N ALA A 177 4.73 3.64 -16.35
CA ALA A 177 5.81 4.53 -15.92
C ALA A 177 7.11 3.80 -15.54
N SER A 178 7.09 2.46 -15.41
CA SER A 178 8.29 1.67 -15.07
C SER A 178 9.38 1.80 -16.14
N ARG A 179 10.60 2.03 -15.68
CA ARG A 179 11.81 2.03 -16.52
C ARG A 179 12.34 0.63 -16.79
N LYS A 180 11.93 -0.34 -15.96
CA LYS A 180 12.36 -1.74 -16.02
C LYS A 180 11.26 -2.67 -16.57
N LYS A 181 10.19 -2.15 -17.16
CA LYS A 181 9.04 -2.94 -17.60
C LYS A 181 9.39 -4.11 -18.54
N SER A 182 10.44 -3.99 -19.34
CA SER A 182 10.91 -5.05 -20.23
C SER A 182 11.62 -6.20 -19.52
N PHE A 183 12.01 -6.02 -18.26
CA PHE A 183 12.66 -7.04 -17.42
C PHE A 183 11.66 -7.86 -16.61
N TYR A 184 10.43 -7.38 -16.47
CA TYR A 184 9.40 -8.09 -15.72
C TYR A 184 8.59 -9.00 -16.64
N ALA A 185 8.49 -10.28 -16.27
CA ALA A 185 7.49 -11.16 -16.85
C ALA A 185 6.11 -10.77 -16.29
N THR A 186 5.17 -10.39 -17.15
CA THR A 186 3.87 -9.87 -16.70
C THR A 186 2.72 -10.48 -17.47
N GLU A 187 1.55 -10.45 -16.85
CA GLU A 187 0.26 -10.73 -17.46
C GLU A 187 -0.65 -9.51 -17.32
N ARG A 188 -1.29 -9.10 -18.42
CA ARG A 188 -2.26 -8.01 -18.38
C ARG A 188 -3.62 -8.55 -17.97
N LEU A 189 -4.22 -7.87 -17.01
CA LEU A 189 -5.52 -8.22 -16.46
C LEU A 189 -6.47 -7.03 -16.57
N GLU A 190 -7.75 -7.33 -16.71
CA GLU A 190 -8.84 -6.36 -16.59
C GLU A 190 -9.71 -6.83 -15.44
N LEU A 191 -9.54 -6.22 -14.26
CA LEU A 191 -10.16 -6.64 -13.02
C LEU A 191 -11.40 -5.79 -12.71
N MET A 192 -12.35 -6.34 -11.99
CA MET A 192 -13.57 -5.62 -11.61
C MET A 192 -13.66 -5.52 -10.09
N ALA A 193 -13.73 -4.30 -9.58
CA ALA A 193 -14.00 -4.04 -8.16
C ALA A 193 -15.05 -2.95 -8.00
N SER A 194 -16.07 -3.19 -7.19
CA SER A 194 -17.15 -2.23 -6.92
C SER A 194 -17.82 -1.66 -8.19
N GLY A 195 -17.91 -2.47 -9.26
CA GLY A 195 -18.51 -2.06 -10.54
C GLY A 195 -17.60 -1.20 -11.43
N ILE A 196 -16.32 -1.03 -11.07
CA ILE A 196 -15.33 -0.26 -11.84
C ILE A 196 -14.30 -1.25 -12.41
N SER A 197 -13.95 -1.07 -13.70
CA SER A 197 -12.86 -1.80 -14.32
C SER A 197 -11.51 -1.21 -13.91
N ILE A 198 -10.61 -2.08 -13.48
CA ILE A 198 -9.24 -1.73 -13.01
C ILE A 198 -8.24 -2.47 -13.88
N PRO A 199 -7.61 -1.79 -14.86
CA PRO A 199 -6.55 -2.38 -15.65
C PRO A 199 -5.29 -2.58 -14.80
N ALA A 200 -4.74 -3.79 -14.78
CA ALA A 200 -3.60 -4.13 -13.95
C ALA A 200 -2.62 -5.06 -14.67
N ARG A 201 -1.41 -5.14 -14.11
CA ARG A 201 -0.37 -6.10 -14.46
C ARG A 201 -0.09 -7.00 -13.27
N LYS A 202 -0.23 -8.29 -13.48
CA LYS A 202 0.30 -9.31 -12.57
C LYS A 202 1.78 -9.48 -12.85
N ILE A 203 2.62 -9.25 -11.83
CA ILE A 203 4.06 -9.50 -11.92
C ILE A 203 4.31 -10.97 -11.62
N ARG A 204 5.02 -11.64 -12.53
CA ARG A 204 5.47 -13.01 -12.33
C ARG A 204 6.91 -13.01 -11.83
N GLY A 205 7.13 -13.50 -10.61
CA GLY A 205 8.45 -13.66 -9.98
C GLY A 205 9.06 -15.02 -10.24
#